data_739c6c02fe6ffd1dc5f271d94dcc47f9
#
_entry.id   739c6c02fe6ffd1dc5f271d94dcc47f9
#
_cell.length_a   1.000
_cell.length_b   1.000
_cell.length_c   1.000
_cell.angle_alpha   90.00
_cell.angle_beta   90.00
_cell.angle_gamma   90.00
#
_symmetry.space_group_name_H-M   'P 1'
#
loop_
_entity.id
_entity.type
_entity.pdbx_description
1 polymer ?
#
loop_
_entity_poly.entity_id
_entity_poly.type
_entity_poly.pdbx_seq_one_letter_code
_entity_poly.pdbx_strand_id
1 'polypeptide(L)'
;MDLSLEPQNPRALYGQDYVEKVDVEEDQDQSIELRISPFENGLYFSLGALSTGRKYQKVTFEKRNRVLPNDTQLPSTKIFVVTEVESWSGLGLGLGYTAIWDFGLSIGLGLIFSPVQLEPDVSVTADPVISAADKQSLIERVEKDFGKPNPSLGYIAIGYNF
;
A
#
# COMPACT_ATOMS: atom_id res chain seq x y z
N MET A 1 -3.00 0.67 16.32
CA MET A 1 -2.25 -0.31 15.52
C MET A 1 -2.76 -0.12 14.11
N ASP A 2 -2.00 0.57 13.30
CA ASP A 2 -2.38 0.90 11.94
C ASP A 2 -2.17 -0.35 11.09
N LEU A 3 -3.28 -0.93 10.58
CA LEU A 3 -3.25 -2.02 9.60
C LEU A 3 -3.15 -1.46 8.19
N SER A 4 -2.61 -0.24 8.02
CA SER A 4 -2.22 0.22 6.71
C SER A 4 -1.35 -0.89 6.10
N LEU A 5 -1.66 -1.27 4.87
CA LEU A 5 -0.87 -2.24 4.11
C LEU A 5 0.59 -1.87 4.32
N GLU A 6 1.31 -2.65 5.12
CA GLU A 6 2.76 -2.47 5.20
C GLU A 6 3.26 -2.32 3.77
N PRO A 7 4.04 -1.27 3.47
CA PRO A 7 4.64 -1.15 2.15
C PRO A 7 5.28 -2.50 1.88
N GLN A 8 4.82 -3.19 0.83
CA GLN A 8 5.24 -4.56 0.55
C GLN A 8 6.75 -4.58 0.69
N ASN A 9 7.25 -5.38 1.63
CA ASN A 9 8.65 -5.35 2.04
C ASN A 9 9.51 -5.32 0.76
N PRO A 10 10.15 -4.20 0.41
CA PRO A 10 10.86 -4.06 -0.87
C PRO A 10 11.97 -5.10 -1.01
N ARG A 11 12.43 -5.65 0.12
CA ARG A 11 13.38 -6.78 0.14
C ARG A 11 12.78 -8.06 -0.42
N ALA A 12 11.48 -8.30 -0.22
CA ALA A 12 10.80 -9.47 -0.78
C ALA A 12 10.59 -9.34 -2.31
N LEU A 13 10.37 -8.12 -2.82
CA LEU A 13 10.15 -7.85 -4.24
C LEU A 13 11.43 -7.93 -5.08
N TYR A 14 12.58 -7.54 -4.51
CA TYR A 14 13.81 -7.33 -5.30
C TYR A 14 14.98 -8.28 -4.97
N GLY A 15 14.75 -9.28 -4.09
CA GLY A 15 15.84 -10.10 -3.55
C GLY A 15 16.57 -9.35 -2.43
N GLN A 16 16.72 -10.01 -1.30
CA GLN A 16 17.05 -9.39 -0.01
C GLN A 16 18.38 -8.63 0.06
N ASP A 17 19.32 -8.90 -0.83
CA ASP A 17 20.73 -8.56 -0.60
C ASP A 17 21.19 -7.26 -1.26
N TYR A 18 20.25 -6.47 -1.84
CA TYR A 18 20.65 -5.36 -2.71
C TYR A 18 20.01 -3.99 -2.40
N VAL A 19 19.16 -3.92 -1.40
CA VAL A 19 18.52 -2.67 -0.99
C VAL A 19 19.42 -1.94 0.00
N GLU A 20 19.89 -0.76 -0.38
CA GLU A 20 20.69 0.13 0.46
C GLU A 20 19.80 0.99 1.35
N LYS A 21 18.74 1.55 0.78
CA LYS A 21 17.86 2.49 1.46
C LYS A 21 16.43 2.41 0.95
N VAL A 22 15.48 2.57 1.85
CA VAL A 22 14.06 2.75 1.54
C VAL A 22 13.58 4.01 2.24
N ASP A 23 13.02 4.94 1.47
CA ASP A 23 12.33 6.12 1.97
C ASP A 23 10.84 5.95 1.65
N VAL A 24 9.97 6.11 2.65
CA VAL A 24 8.52 5.99 2.52
C VAL A 24 7.89 7.25 3.08
N GLU A 25 6.97 7.83 2.32
CA GLU A 25 6.13 8.95 2.73
C GLU A 25 4.68 8.58 2.45
N GLU A 26 3.82 8.71 3.45
CA GLU A 26 2.39 8.41 3.35
C GLU A 26 1.58 9.53 3.97
N ASP A 27 0.57 10.00 3.23
CA ASP A 27 -0.43 10.93 3.75
C ASP A 27 -1.52 10.15 4.50
N GLN A 28 -2.35 10.87 5.27
CA GLN A 28 -3.38 10.25 6.10
C GLN A 28 -4.55 9.71 5.26
N ASP A 29 -4.97 8.50 5.59
CA ASP A 29 -6.21 7.91 5.12
C ASP A 29 -7.38 8.35 6.03
N GLN A 30 -8.58 8.54 5.45
CA GLN A 30 -9.78 8.96 6.16
C GLN A 30 -11.00 8.19 5.65
N SER A 31 -11.96 7.91 6.55
CA SER A 31 -13.25 7.34 6.17
C SER A 31 -14.41 7.90 6.97
N ILE A 32 -15.58 7.93 6.34
CA ILE A 32 -16.87 8.17 6.99
C ILE A 32 -17.79 7.03 6.60
N GLU A 33 -18.35 6.34 7.60
CA GLU A 33 -19.12 5.13 7.40
C GLU A 33 -20.52 5.22 8.00
N LEU A 34 -21.49 4.70 7.28
CA LEU A 34 -22.80 4.31 7.81
C LEU A 34 -22.75 2.80 8.07
N ARG A 35 -22.94 2.40 9.33
CA ARG A 35 -22.90 1.01 9.76
C ARG A 35 -24.30 0.45 9.96
N ILE A 36 -24.52 -0.78 9.52
CA ILE A 36 -25.76 -1.53 9.67
C ILE A 36 -25.40 -2.85 10.34
N SER A 37 -25.95 -3.07 11.53
CA SER A 37 -25.76 -4.31 12.31
C SER A 37 -27.06 -5.13 12.25
N PRO A 38 -27.19 -6.03 11.27
CA PRO A 38 -28.42 -6.80 11.10
C PRO A 38 -28.56 -7.94 12.13
N PHE A 39 -27.49 -8.22 12.86
CA PHE A 39 -27.41 -9.32 13.82
C PHE A 39 -27.05 -8.81 15.22
N GLU A 40 -27.58 -9.46 16.25
CA GLU A 40 -27.28 -9.12 17.66
C GLU A 40 -25.87 -9.55 18.10
N ASN A 41 -25.12 -10.22 17.24
CA ASN A 41 -23.79 -10.77 17.55
C ASN A 41 -22.63 -9.77 17.38
N GLY A 42 -22.92 -8.49 17.11
CA GLY A 42 -21.90 -7.46 16.94
C GLY A 42 -21.31 -7.34 15.54
N LEU A 43 -21.66 -8.22 14.61
CA LEU A 43 -21.25 -8.11 13.21
C LEU A 43 -21.98 -6.94 12.53
N TYR A 44 -21.28 -6.14 11.74
CA TYR A 44 -21.86 -5.07 10.95
C TYR A 44 -21.29 -5.04 9.52
N PHE A 45 -22.11 -4.48 8.63
CA PHE A 45 -21.69 -4.06 7.30
C PHE A 45 -21.67 -2.53 7.26
N SER A 46 -20.81 -1.97 6.44
CA SER A 46 -20.76 -0.52 6.25
C SER A 46 -20.74 -0.13 4.79
N LEU A 47 -21.30 1.04 4.52
CA LEU A 47 -21.16 1.76 3.28
C LEU A 47 -20.65 3.17 3.64
N GLY A 48 -19.62 3.64 2.97
CA GLY A 48 -19.05 4.93 3.31
C GLY A 48 -18.25 5.58 2.22
N ALA A 49 -17.74 6.76 2.53
CA ALA A 49 -16.72 7.43 1.75
C ALA A 49 -15.34 7.09 2.33
N LEU A 50 -14.43 6.72 1.46
CA LEU A 50 -13.03 6.44 1.77
C LEU A 50 -12.15 7.41 0.99
N SER A 51 -11.21 8.04 1.67
CA SER A 51 -10.14 8.85 1.06
C SER A 51 -8.81 8.27 1.49
N THR A 52 -8.00 7.85 0.51
CA THR A 52 -6.63 7.40 0.77
C THR A 52 -5.65 8.50 0.41
N GLY A 53 -4.67 8.73 1.26
CA GLY A 53 -3.60 9.66 1.04
C GLY A 53 -2.66 9.21 -0.09
N ARG A 54 -1.82 10.12 -0.52
CA ARG A 54 -0.72 9.82 -1.45
C ARG A 54 0.28 8.90 -0.75
N LYS A 55 0.76 7.87 -1.47
CA LYS A 55 1.80 6.98 -1.00
C LYS A 55 3.00 7.07 -1.92
N TYR A 56 4.14 7.40 -1.35
CA TYR A 56 5.41 7.55 -2.07
C TYR A 56 6.44 6.61 -1.46
N GLN A 57 7.10 5.82 -2.30
CA GLN A 57 8.17 4.93 -1.91
C GLN A 57 9.37 5.10 -2.83
N LYS A 58 10.54 5.36 -2.26
CA LYS A 58 11.80 5.39 -2.99
C LYS A 58 12.73 4.30 -2.47
N VAL A 59 13.10 3.38 -3.35
CA VAL A 59 14.04 2.30 -3.07
C VAL A 59 15.37 2.60 -3.76
N THR A 60 16.44 2.60 -3.00
CA THR A 60 17.80 2.75 -3.49
C THR A 60 18.53 1.41 -3.41
N PHE A 61 19.05 0.93 -4.53
CA PHE A 61 19.81 -0.30 -4.62
C PHE A 61 21.30 -0.03 -4.63
N GLU A 62 22.07 -0.88 -3.97
CA GLU A 62 23.53 -0.80 -3.92
C GLU A 62 24.15 -0.80 -5.31
N LYS A 63 25.30 -0.14 -5.43
CA LYS A 63 26.10 -0.10 -6.65
C LYS A 63 26.80 -1.43 -6.89
N ARG A 64 26.37 -2.18 -7.91
CA ARG A 64 26.95 -3.49 -8.24
C ARG A 64 26.65 -3.94 -9.68
N ASN A 65 27.29 -5.05 -10.09
CA ASN A 65 26.96 -5.71 -11.35
C ASN A 65 25.59 -6.40 -11.24
N ARG A 66 24.77 -6.27 -12.26
CA ARG A 66 23.40 -6.84 -12.30
C ARG A 66 23.08 -7.43 -13.66
N VAL A 67 22.16 -8.39 -13.64
CA VAL A 67 21.49 -8.87 -14.85
C VAL A 67 20.05 -8.41 -14.78
N LEU A 68 19.61 -7.70 -15.80
CA LEU A 68 18.25 -7.17 -15.89
C LEU A 68 17.26 -8.26 -16.37
N PRO A 69 15.94 -8.02 -16.25
CA PRO A 69 14.93 -8.95 -16.75
C PRO A 69 15.01 -9.27 -18.25
N ASN A 70 15.63 -8.39 -19.03
CA ASN A 70 15.90 -8.55 -20.46
C ASN A 70 17.28 -9.17 -20.78
N ASP A 71 17.93 -9.82 -19.78
CA ASP A 71 19.25 -10.43 -19.86
C ASP A 71 20.42 -9.45 -20.11
N THR A 72 20.19 -8.14 -20.08
CA THR A 72 21.25 -7.14 -20.19
C THR A 72 22.11 -7.12 -18.92
N GLN A 73 23.42 -7.17 -19.09
CA GLN A 73 24.36 -7.05 -17.97
C GLN A 73 24.72 -5.59 -17.73
N LEU A 74 24.44 -5.10 -16.53
CA LEU A 74 24.81 -3.77 -16.08
C LEU A 74 26.03 -3.83 -15.15
N PRO A 75 27.18 -3.24 -15.57
CA PRO A 75 28.34 -3.20 -14.71
C PRO A 75 28.19 -2.11 -13.64
N SER A 76 28.48 -2.44 -12.40
CA SER A 76 28.63 -1.48 -11.27
C SER A 76 27.63 -0.31 -11.26
N THR A 77 26.33 -0.64 -11.37
CA THR A 77 25.25 0.35 -11.50
C THR A 77 24.45 0.50 -10.21
N LYS A 78 24.22 1.72 -9.76
CA LYS A 78 23.30 2.09 -8.69
C LYS A 78 21.93 2.39 -9.29
N ILE A 79 20.86 1.81 -8.75
CA ILE A 79 19.50 1.97 -9.27
C ILE A 79 18.64 2.61 -8.21
N PHE A 80 17.79 3.53 -8.63
CA PHE A 80 16.76 4.19 -7.82
C PHE A 80 15.40 3.89 -8.45
N VAL A 81 14.51 3.33 -7.67
CA VAL A 81 13.12 3.07 -8.06
C VAL A 81 12.22 3.94 -7.20
N VAL A 82 11.38 4.71 -7.84
CA VAL A 82 10.33 5.50 -7.17
C VAL A 82 8.99 4.95 -7.60
N THR A 83 8.16 4.62 -6.64
CA THR A 83 6.78 4.20 -6.84
C THR A 83 5.86 5.17 -6.12
N GLU A 84 4.91 5.72 -6.83
CA GLU A 84 3.94 6.67 -6.31
C GLU A 84 2.52 6.20 -6.62
N VAL A 85 1.66 6.25 -5.61
CA VAL A 85 0.22 6.04 -5.76
C VAL A 85 -0.45 7.33 -5.38
N GLU A 86 -1.17 7.95 -6.32
CA GLU A 86 -1.87 9.19 -6.06
C GLU A 86 -2.99 9.03 -5.02
N SER A 87 -3.33 10.13 -4.36
CA SER A 87 -4.48 10.18 -3.46
C SER A 87 -5.77 9.85 -4.22
N TRP A 88 -6.66 9.10 -3.58
CA TRP A 88 -7.92 8.71 -4.15
C TRP A 88 -9.07 8.94 -3.16
N SER A 89 -10.24 9.29 -3.67
CA SER A 89 -11.46 9.41 -2.86
C SER A 89 -12.65 8.82 -3.59
N GLY A 90 -13.47 8.06 -2.90
CA GLY A 90 -14.64 7.42 -3.48
C GLY A 90 -15.46 6.63 -2.47
N LEU A 91 -16.36 5.79 -2.99
CA LEU A 91 -17.20 4.93 -2.15
C LEU A 91 -16.47 3.63 -1.80
N GLY A 92 -16.66 3.20 -0.56
CA GLY A 92 -16.17 1.95 -0.03
C GLY A 92 -17.25 1.12 0.63
N LEU A 93 -17.07 -0.18 0.61
CA LEU A 93 -17.85 -1.17 1.34
C LEU A 93 -17.01 -1.68 2.50
N GLY A 94 -17.63 -1.88 3.64
CA GLY A 94 -16.91 -2.36 4.81
C GLY A 94 -17.65 -3.49 5.53
N LEU A 95 -16.88 -4.14 6.36
CA LEU A 95 -17.37 -5.11 7.32
C LEU A 95 -16.54 -5.01 8.59
N GLY A 96 -17.18 -5.38 9.70
CA GLY A 96 -16.47 -5.38 10.98
C GLY A 96 -17.28 -6.03 12.08
N TYR A 97 -16.68 -6.01 13.24
CA TYR A 97 -17.25 -6.58 14.46
C TYR A 97 -17.08 -5.62 15.62
N THR A 98 -18.12 -5.46 16.44
CA THR A 98 -18.08 -4.67 17.68
C THR A 98 -18.52 -5.54 18.85
N ALA A 99 -17.64 -5.72 19.83
CA ALA A 99 -17.98 -6.28 21.13
C ALA A 99 -18.41 -5.14 22.07
N ILE A 100 -19.52 -5.34 22.75
CA ILE A 100 -20.07 -4.41 23.74
C ILE A 100 -20.24 -5.17 25.05
N TRP A 101 -19.76 -4.60 26.15
CA TRP A 101 -19.91 -5.18 27.48
C TRP A 101 -20.98 -4.44 28.28
N ASP A 102 -21.60 -5.12 29.20
CA ASP A 102 -22.72 -4.62 30.03
C ASP A 102 -22.36 -3.35 30.82
N PHE A 103 -21.07 -3.14 31.11
CA PHE A 103 -20.58 -1.93 31.78
C PHE A 103 -20.33 -0.75 30.82
N GLY A 104 -20.73 -0.85 29.56
CA GLY A 104 -20.71 0.22 28.56
C GLY A 104 -19.47 0.29 27.68
N LEU A 105 -18.38 -0.44 27.97
CA LEU A 105 -17.20 -0.47 27.08
C LEU A 105 -17.54 -1.16 25.76
N SER A 106 -17.04 -0.60 24.67
CA SER A 106 -17.11 -1.24 23.35
C SER A 106 -15.74 -1.23 22.66
N ILE A 107 -15.43 -2.32 21.99
CA ILE A 107 -14.24 -2.44 21.12
C ILE A 107 -14.70 -2.95 19.76
N GLY A 108 -14.35 -2.22 18.72
CA GLY A 108 -14.67 -2.54 17.34
C GLY A 108 -13.42 -2.76 16.49
N LEU A 109 -13.52 -3.72 15.58
CA LEU A 109 -12.56 -3.94 14.50
C LEU A 109 -13.31 -3.81 13.17
N GLY A 110 -12.74 -3.11 12.20
CA GLY A 110 -13.39 -2.94 10.91
C GLY A 110 -12.40 -2.79 9.76
N LEU A 111 -12.91 -3.08 8.58
CA LEU A 111 -12.24 -2.89 7.31
C LEU A 111 -13.23 -2.26 6.34
N ILE A 112 -12.84 -1.15 5.72
CA ILE A 112 -13.54 -0.57 4.57
C ILE A 112 -12.60 -0.64 3.36
N PHE A 113 -13.13 -0.99 2.19
CA PHE A 113 -12.36 -1.10 0.96
C PHE A 113 -13.19 -0.64 -0.24
N SER A 114 -12.51 -0.20 -1.29
CA SER A 114 -13.11 0.07 -2.60
C SER A 114 -12.67 -1.00 -3.61
N PRO A 115 -13.57 -1.42 -4.52
CA PRO A 115 -13.21 -2.36 -5.60
C PRO A 115 -12.37 -1.70 -6.72
N VAL A 116 -12.14 -0.39 -6.64
CA VAL A 116 -11.30 0.33 -7.61
C VAL A 116 -9.84 -0.09 -7.44
N GLN A 117 -9.16 -0.35 -8.56
CA GLN A 117 -7.73 -0.57 -8.57
C GLN A 117 -7.01 0.71 -8.95
N LEU A 118 -6.03 1.09 -8.13
CA LEU A 118 -5.18 2.25 -8.40
C LEU A 118 -3.98 1.82 -9.24
N GLU A 119 -3.56 2.70 -10.14
CA GLU A 119 -2.36 2.46 -10.95
C GLU A 119 -1.18 3.20 -10.31
N PRO A 120 -0.12 2.49 -9.91
CA PRO A 120 1.08 3.14 -9.42
C PRO A 120 1.84 3.82 -10.57
N ASP A 121 2.36 5.01 -10.33
CA ASP A 121 3.36 5.63 -11.21
C ASP A 121 4.75 5.13 -10.78
N VAL A 122 5.44 4.48 -11.72
CA VAL A 122 6.76 3.90 -11.47
C VAL A 122 7.81 4.63 -12.28
N SER A 123 8.81 5.17 -11.62
CA SER A 123 9.97 5.76 -12.27
C SER A 123 11.28 5.10 -11.83
N VAL A 124 12.17 4.90 -12.80
CA VAL A 124 13.47 4.29 -12.57
C VAL A 124 14.57 5.22 -13.06
N THR A 125 15.59 5.44 -12.22
CA THR A 125 16.82 6.14 -12.59
C THR A 125 18.04 5.29 -12.20
N ALA A 126 19.15 5.47 -12.88
CA ALA A 126 20.36 4.71 -12.63
C ALA A 126 21.63 5.55 -12.81
N ASP A 127 22.68 5.20 -12.07
CA ASP A 127 24.01 5.79 -12.18
C ASP A 127 25.07 4.66 -12.32
N PRO A 128 25.75 4.54 -13.48
CA PRO A 128 25.59 5.36 -14.70
C PRO A 128 24.22 5.20 -15.38
N VAL A 129 23.86 6.15 -16.23
CA VAL A 129 22.59 6.14 -16.96
C VAL A 129 22.49 4.89 -17.84
N ILE A 130 21.36 4.20 -17.77
CA ILE A 130 21.05 3.00 -18.54
C ILE A 130 20.23 3.33 -19.79
N SER A 131 20.15 2.40 -20.74
CA SER A 131 19.35 2.58 -21.96
C SER A 131 17.85 2.72 -21.64
N ALA A 132 17.11 3.33 -22.57
CA ALA A 132 15.64 3.44 -22.42
C ALA A 132 14.96 2.06 -22.38
N ALA A 133 15.46 1.08 -23.14
CA ALA A 133 14.94 -0.30 -23.13
C ALA A 133 15.17 -0.99 -21.78
N ASP A 134 16.35 -0.82 -21.18
CA ASP A 134 16.68 -1.38 -19.87
C ASP A 134 15.82 -0.74 -18.77
N LYS A 135 15.65 0.59 -18.83
CA LYS A 135 14.77 1.32 -17.92
C LYS A 135 13.33 0.80 -18.01
N GLN A 136 12.80 0.63 -19.21
CA GLN A 136 11.45 0.14 -19.44
C GLN A 136 11.26 -1.29 -18.89
N SER A 137 12.22 -2.17 -19.12
CA SER A 137 12.22 -3.54 -18.56
C SER A 137 12.17 -3.58 -17.03
N LEU A 138 12.86 -2.64 -16.37
CA LEU A 138 12.79 -2.49 -14.91
C LEU A 138 11.44 -1.97 -14.45
N ILE A 139 10.87 -0.97 -15.13
CA ILE A 139 9.54 -0.42 -14.81
C ILE A 139 8.49 -1.52 -14.89
N GLU A 140 8.42 -2.25 -15.99
CA GLU A 140 7.45 -3.35 -16.20
C GLU A 140 7.58 -4.45 -15.13
N ARG A 141 8.79 -4.73 -14.70
CA ARG A 141 9.03 -5.68 -13.61
C ARG A 141 8.49 -5.15 -12.29
N VAL A 142 8.77 -3.89 -11.96
CA VAL A 142 8.30 -3.24 -10.74
C VAL A 142 6.77 -3.17 -10.71
N GLU A 143 6.14 -2.71 -11.78
CA GLU A 143 4.68 -2.65 -11.91
C GLU A 143 4.03 -4.03 -11.73
N LYS A 144 4.62 -5.06 -12.32
CA LYS A 144 4.15 -6.44 -12.16
C LYS A 144 4.26 -6.94 -10.72
N ASP A 145 5.38 -6.66 -10.08
CA ASP A 145 5.65 -7.15 -8.72
C ASP A 145 4.89 -6.32 -7.66
N PHE A 146 4.68 -5.02 -7.89
CA PHE A 146 3.92 -4.15 -7.02
C PHE A 146 2.40 -4.41 -7.12
N GLY A 147 1.91 -4.70 -8.32
CA GLY A 147 0.50 -4.90 -8.61
C GLY A 147 -0.32 -3.61 -8.59
N LYS A 148 -1.65 -3.75 -8.55
CA LYS A 148 -2.59 -2.64 -8.50
C LYS A 148 -3.30 -2.65 -7.15
N PRO A 149 -2.93 -1.78 -6.21
CA PRO A 149 -3.53 -1.75 -4.89
C PRO A 149 -4.99 -1.28 -4.94
N ASN A 150 -5.82 -1.85 -4.07
CA ASN A 150 -7.16 -1.35 -3.84
C ASN A 150 -7.16 -0.41 -2.62
N PRO A 151 -7.83 0.75 -2.70
CA PRO A 151 -8.01 1.61 -1.54
C PRO A 151 -8.69 0.86 -0.40
N SER A 152 -8.06 0.80 0.76
CA SER A 152 -8.61 0.12 1.93
C SER A 152 -8.08 0.75 3.21
N LEU A 153 -8.92 0.72 4.25
CA LEU A 153 -8.57 1.21 5.57
C LEU A 153 -9.05 0.21 6.62
N GLY A 154 -8.13 -0.34 7.40
CA GLY A 154 -8.42 -1.12 8.59
C GLY A 154 -8.34 -0.23 9.83
N TYR A 155 -9.22 -0.45 10.81
CA TYR A 155 -9.25 0.34 12.03
C TYR A 155 -9.63 -0.46 13.27
N ILE A 156 -9.22 0.06 14.41
CA ILE A 156 -9.67 -0.37 15.73
C ILE A 156 -10.37 0.82 16.38
N ALA A 157 -11.57 0.61 16.88
CA ALA A 157 -12.36 1.61 17.59
C ALA A 157 -12.55 1.20 19.05
N ILE A 158 -12.41 2.17 19.95
CA ILE A 158 -12.75 1.99 21.37
C ILE A 158 -13.80 3.06 21.72
N GLY A 159 -14.88 2.64 22.34
CA GLY A 159 -15.98 3.51 22.69
C GLY A 159 -16.56 3.18 24.07
N TYR A 160 -17.38 4.08 24.58
CA TYR A 160 -18.17 3.90 25.79
C TYR A 160 -19.61 4.32 25.52
N ASN A 161 -20.56 3.39 25.80
CA ASN A 161 -21.99 3.63 25.67
C ASN A 161 -22.54 4.00 27.07
N PHE A 162 -23.21 5.13 27.17
CA PHE A 162 -23.86 5.64 28.38
C PHE A 162 -25.29 5.16 28.49
#